data_0078f3d0d46ab8bc5fdea318fc7cc86f
#
_entry.id   0078f3d0d46ab8bc5fdea318fc7cc86f
#
_cell.length_a   1.000
_cell.length_b   1.000
_cell.length_c   1.000
_cell.angle_alpha   90.00
_cell.angle_beta   90.00
_cell.angle_gamma   90.00
#
_symmetry.space_group_name_H-M   'P 1'
#
loop_
_entity.id
_entity.type
_entity.pdbx_description
1 polymer ?
#
loop_
_entity_poly.entity_id
_entity_poly.type
_entity_poly.pdbx_seq_one_letter_code
_entity_poly.pdbx_strand_id
1 'polypeptide(L)'
;EIKNQKYIILFKKGGKLTLQKNFLSEPKFDLDASELEIISMMVKPEPIDVQNLLINVRSIQSFGAMEKILKLCIEYCSQRKQFGRTLSKFQMIQNHISEIALEVAASGASLSTLKNNNKNFYNLKSTAIPKIRTGIASGKVIALSHQVHGAMGFTKEYELSYFTKALNSWRNEFGNEIYWQNILGKLFLNQNKNFWEFLNN
;
A
#
# COMPACT_ATOMS: atom_id res chain seq x y z
N GLU A 1 17.07 -2.51 -19.22
CA GLU A 1 17.58 -3.88 -19.44
C GLU A 1 18.52 -3.89 -20.66
N ILE A 2 19.73 -4.37 -20.48
CA ILE A 2 20.70 -4.55 -21.58
C ILE A 2 20.96 -6.05 -21.67
N LYS A 3 20.70 -6.65 -22.84
CA LYS A 3 20.90 -8.10 -23.09
C LYS A 3 20.26 -9.00 -22.03
N ASN A 4 19.01 -8.74 -21.63
CA ASN A 4 18.26 -9.47 -20.60
C ASN A 4 18.84 -9.44 -19.16
N GLN A 5 19.76 -8.53 -18.89
CA GLN A 5 20.30 -8.31 -17.55
C GLN A 5 19.80 -6.98 -16.98
N LYS A 6 19.50 -6.96 -15.69
CA LYS A 6 19.16 -5.75 -14.93
C LYS A 6 20.45 -5.20 -14.29
N TYR A 7 20.60 -3.89 -14.31
CA TYR A 7 21.77 -3.20 -13.77
C TYR A 7 21.37 -2.20 -12.69
N ILE A 8 22.26 -1.99 -11.75
CA ILE A 8 22.25 -0.84 -10.84
C ILE A 8 23.25 0.15 -11.43
N ILE A 9 22.81 1.37 -11.68
CA ILE A 9 23.60 2.41 -12.32
C ILE A 9 23.79 3.55 -11.35
N LEU A 10 25.04 3.93 -11.08
CA LEU A 10 25.40 5.15 -10.40
C LEU A 10 25.73 6.21 -11.45
N PHE A 11 25.08 7.35 -11.38
CA PHE A 11 25.33 8.47 -12.29
C PHE A 11 25.58 9.75 -11.52
N LYS A 12 26.33 10.65 -12.13
CA LYS A 12 26.53 12.01 -11.62
C LYS A 12 25.23 12.79 -11.80
N LYS A 13 24.97 13.72 -10.89
CA LYS A 13 23.83 14.62 -11.00
C LYS A 13 23.91 15.38 -12.32
N GLY A 14 23.17 14.95 -13.28
CA GLY A 14 22.99 15.53 -14.61
C GLY A 14 21.59 15.18 -15.07
N GLY A 15 21.15 15.74 -16.18
CA GLY A 15 19.83 15.52 -16.71
C GLY A 15 18.75 16.43 -16.10
N LYS A 16 17.65 16.55 -16.80
CA LYS A 16 16.53 17.40 -16.41
C LYS A 16 15.62 16.64 -15.46
N LEU A 17 15.60 17.05 -14.18
CA LEU A 17 14.63 16.58 -13.21
C LEU A 17 13.36 17.42 -13.34
N THR A 18 12.27 16.80 -13.75
CA THR A 18 10.95 17.43 -13.76
C THR A 18 10.21 17.06 -12.48
N LEU A 19 9.97 18.05 -11.62
CA LEU A 19 9.21 17.86 -10.39
C LEU A 19 7.73 17.69 -10.75
N GLN A 20 7.18 16.54 -10.40
CA GLN A 20 5.76 16.29 -10.36
C GLN A 20 5.28 16.21 -8.91
N LYS A 21 4.00 16.43 -8.70
CA LYS A 21 3.35 16.22 -7.39
C LYS A 21 2.32 15.14 -7.55
N ASN A 22 2.34 14.15 -6.67
CA ASN A 22 1.22 13.24 -6.57
C ASN A 22 0.03 13.91 -5.85
N PHE A 23 -1.04 13.18 -5.66
CA PHE A 23 -2.27 13.68 -5.01
C PHE A 23 -2.04 14.18 -3.56
N LEU A 24 -0.97 13.75 -2.91
CA LEU A 24 -0.55 14.18 -1.57
C LEU A 24 0.38 15.39 -1.59
N SER A 25 0.74 15.89 -2.77
CA SER A 25 1.85 16.83 -2.95
C SER A 25 3.22 16.26 -2.53
N GLU A 26 3.35 14.93 -2.43
CA GLU A 26 4.67 14.31 -2.28
C GLU A 26 5.50 14.60 -3.54
N PRO A 27 6.79 14.96 -3.38
CA PRO A 27 7.63 15.21 -4.53
C PRO A 27 7.85 13.92 -5.33
N LYS A 28 7.54 13.97 -6.61
CA LYS A 28 7.79 12.90 -7.56
C LYS A 28 8.65 13.48 -8.69
N PHE A 29 9.70 12.79 -9.07
CA PHE A 29 10.61 13.29 -10.09
C PHE A 29 10.59 12.35 -11.28
N ASP A 30 10.38 12.92 -12.46
CA ASP A 30 10.73 12.26 -13.72
C ASP A 30 12.16 12.66 -14.08
N LEU A 31 12.99 11.67 -14.34
CA LEU A 31 14.38 11.84 -14.71
C LEU A 31 14.53 11.58 -16.21
N ASP A 32 14.96 12.60 -16.95
CA ASP A 32 15.41 12.40 -18.31
C ASP A 32 16.83 11.79 -18.28
N ALA A 33 16.93 10.56 -18.71
CA ALA A 33 18.19 9.81 -18.68
C ALA A 33 19.11 10.08 -19.88
N SER A 34 18.70 10.89 -20.86
CA SER A 34 19.44 11.12 -22.12
C SER A 34 20.77 11.83 -21.92
N GLU A 35 20.91 12.59 -20.84
CA GLU A 35 22.11 13.40 -20.54
C GLU A 35 22.84 12.95 -19.26
N LEU A 36 22.59 11.73 -18.80
CA LEU A 36 23.21 11.22 -17.57
C LEU A 36 24.64 10.75 -17.82
N GLU A 37 25.59 11.31 -17.09
CA GLU A 37 26.96 10.81 -17.03
C GLU A 37 27.01 9.59 -16.08
N ILE A 38 27.22 8.40 -16.65
CA ILE A 38 27.32 7.17 -15.87
C ILE A 38 28.69 7.11 -15.22
N ILE A 39 28.74 7.07 -13.88
CA ILE A 39 29.97 6.90 -13.11
C ILE A 39 30.33 5.42 -12.99
N SER A 40 29.33 4.58 -12.69
CA SER A 40 29.54 3.16 -12.45
C SER A 40 28.27 2.38 -12.79
N MET A 41 28.46 1.16 -13.25
CA MET A 41 27.38 0.23 -13.56
C MET A 41 27.77 -1.15 -13.05
N MET A 42 26.86 -1.79 -12.33
CA MET A 42 27.04 -3.16 -11.85
C MET A 42 25.82 -4.00 -12.19
N VAL A 43 26.03 -5.29 -12.45
CA VAL A 43 24.92 -6.22 -12.61
C VAL A 43 24.15 -6.28 -11.30
N LYS A 44 22.82 -6.18 -11.39
CA LYS A 44 21.95 -6.25 -10.21
C LYS A 44 22.14 -7.61 -9.51
N PRO A 45 22.53 -7.64 -8.23
CA PRO A 45 22.65 -8.89 -7.50
C PRO A 45 21.29 -9.60 -7.37
N GLU A 46 21.25 -10.88 -7.62
CA GLU A 46 20.09 -11.70 -7.27
C GLU A 46 20.11 -12.03 -5.74
N PRO A 47 18.98 -12.10 -5.08
CA PRO A 47 17.59 -12.08 -5.57
C PRO A 47 16.90 -10.70 -5.50
N ILE A 48 17.63 -9.57 -5.45
CA ILE A 48 17.07 -8.25 -5.21
C ILE A 48 16.19 -7.81 -6.38
N ASP A 49 14.89 -7.73 -6.17
CA ASP A 49 13.95 -7.04 -7.05
C ASP A 49 13.49 -5.73 -6.41
N VAL A 50 14.06 -4.62 -6.89
CA VAL A 50 13.79 -3.28 -6.35
C VAL A 50 12.32 -2.90 -6.50
N GLN A 51 11.65 -3.33 -7.58
CA GLN A 51 10.24 -3.05 -7.78
C GLN A 51 9.38 -3.74 -6.72
N ASN A 52 9.59 -5.04 -6.49
CA ASN A 52 8.90 -5.78 -5.44
C ASN A 52 9.19 -5.21 -4.05
N LEU A 53 10.43 -4.78 -3.79
CA LEU A 53 10.79 -4.09 -2.56
C LEU A 53 9.93 -2.82 -2.35
N LEU A 54 9.86 -1.94 -3.34
CA LEU A 54 9.08 -0.69 -3.25
C LEU A 54 7.59 -0.94 -3.07
N ILE A 55 7.04 -1.96 -3.74
CA ILE A 55 5.63 -2.37 -3.58
C ILE A 55 5.36 -2.84 -2.16
N ASN A 56 6.25 -3.66 -1.59
CA ASN A 56 6.13 -4.14 -0.23
C ASN A 56 6.23 -3.00 0.79
N VAL A 57 7.15 -2.06 0.58
CA VAL A 57 7.24 -0.84 1.41
C VAL A 57 5.91 -0.06 1.37
N ARG A 58 5.32 0.15 0.19
CA ARG A 58 4.01 0.83 0.06
C ARG A 58 2.87 0.06 0.72
N SER A 59 2.88 -1.27 0.65
CA SER A 59 1.90 -2.11 1.35
C SER A 59 2.00 -1.98 2.87
N ILE A 60 3.23 -1.95 3.42
CA ILE A 60 3.49 -1.73 4.84
C ILE A 60 3.05 -0.32 5.27
N GLN A 61 3.38 0.71 4.49
CA GLN A 61 2.94 2.09 4.76
C GLN A 61 1.41 2.21 4.74
N SER A 62 0.74 1.54 3.79
CA SER A 62 -0.73 1.52 3.71
C SER A 62 -1.35 0.86 4.95
N PHE A 63 -0.75 -0.23 5.43
CA PHE A 63 -1.17 -0.88 6.67
C PHE A 63 -1.04 0.06 7.88
N GLY A 64 0.11 0.69 8.07
CA GLY A 64 0.32 1.66 9.16
C GLY A 64 -0.64 2.85 9.10
N ALA A 65 -0.95 3.35 7.90
CA ALA A 65 -1.97 4.39 7.73
C ALA A 65 -3.37 3.92 8.13
N MET A 66 -3.74 2.67 7.79
CA MET A 66 -5.03 2.09 8.20
C MET A 66 -5.12 1.87 9.72
N GLU A 67 -4.04 1.45 10.38
CA GLU A 67 -3.98 1.37 11.85
C GLU A 67 -4.19 2.75 12.50
N LYS A 68 -3.55 3.79 11.97
CA LYS A 68 -3.75 5.17 12.45
C LYS A 68 -5.19 5.63 12.24
N ILE A 69 -5.80 5.33 11.09
CA ILE A 69 -7.21 5.66 10.82
C ILE A 69 -8.15 4.96 11.82
N LEU A 70 -7.93 3.67 12.09
CA LEU A 70 -8.70 2.94 13.09
C LEU A 70 -8.63 3.62 14.47
N LYS A 71 -7.43 4.00 14.89
CA LYS A 71 -7.21 4.73 16.15
C LYS A 71 -7.96 6.06 16.17
N LEU A 72 -7.87 6.85 15.10
CA LEU A 72 -8.63 8.11 14.97
C LEU A 72 -10.14 7.90 15.04
N CYS A 73 -10.66 6.85 14.41
CA CYS A 73 -12.10 6.52 14.48
C CYS A 73 -12.54 6.20 15.92
N ILE A 74 -11.76 5.39 16.65
CA ILE A 74 -12.07 5.01 18.03
C ILE A 74 -12.03 6.24 18.95
N GLU A 75 -10.98 7.07 18.85
CA GLU A 75 -10.84 8.29 19.65
C GLU A 75 -11.97 9.27 19.38
N TYR A 76 -12.27 9.55 18.11
CA TYR A 76 -13.36 10.44 17.72
C TYR A 76 -14.71 9.98 18.25
N CYS A 77 -15.05 8.70 18.08
CA CYS A 77 -16.33 8.16 18.51
C CYS A 77 -16.50 8.11 20.04
N SER A 78 -15.42 7.98 20.80
CA SER A 78 -15.45 7.98 22.26
C SER A 78 -15.62 9.38 22.84
N GLN A 79 -15.19 10.42 22.13
CA GLN A 79 -15.25 11.82 22.58
C GLN A 79 -16.48 12.56 22.05
N ARG A 80 -16.83 12.37 20.78
CA ARG A 80 -17.93 13.09 20.13
C ARG A 80 -19.28 12.66 20.65
N LYS A 81 -20.07 13.60 21.15
CA LYS A 81 -21.44 13.38 21.60
C LYS A 81 -22.45 13.89 20.58
N GLN A 82 -23.49 13.13 20.29
CA GLN A 82 -24.64 13.47 19.48
C GLN A 82 -25.88 12.76 20.05
N PHE A 83 -27.03 13.38 19.96
CA PHE A 83 -28.29 12.81 20.48
C PHE A 83 -28.18 12.36 21.95
N GLY A 84 -27.51 13.16 22.79
CA GLY A 84 -27.38 12.93 24.22
C GLY A 84 -26.37 11.87 24.67
N ARG A 85 -25.65 11.21 23.73
CA ARG A 85 -24.66 10.16 24.06
C ARG A 85 -23.46 10.19 23.11
N THR A 86 -22.36 9.51 23.46
CA THR A 86 -21.19 9.38 22.59
C THR A 86 -21.50 8.55 21.35
N LEU A 87 -20.83 8.85 20.21
CA LEU A 87 -21.01 8.10 18.97
C LEU A 87 -20.71 6.61 19.13
N SER A 88 -19.78 6.25 20.00
CA SER A 88 -19.42 4.86 20.32
C SER A 88 -20.58 4.02 20.89
N LYS A 89 -21.68 4.64 21.33
CA LYS A 89 -22.87 3.95 21.84
C LYS A 89 -23.89 3.60 20.74
N PHE A 90 -23.65 4.00 19.50
CA PHE A 90 -24.53 3.67 18.36
C PHE A 90 -24.07 2.40 17.67
N GLN A 91 -24.98 1.44 17.50
CA GLN A 91 -24.67 0.14 16.93
C GLN A 91 -24.06 0.22 15.52
N MET A 92 -24.56 1.14 14.67
CA MET A 92 -24.01 1.34 13.33
C MET A 92 -22.55 1.81 13.36
N ILE A 93 -22.20 2.69 14.30
CA ILE A 93 -20.82 3.15 14.48
C ILE A 93 -19.92 2.01 14.95
N GLN A 94 -20.41 1.20 15.91
CA GLN A 94 -19.69 0.01 16.38
C GLN A 94 -19.42 -0.97 15.23
N ASN A 95 -20.42 -1.17 14.36
CA ASN A 95 -20.27 -2.01 13.18
C ASN A 95 -19.18 -1.48 12.23
N HIS A 96 -19.20 -0.17 11.92
CA HIS A 96 -18.18 0.43 11.04
C HIS A 96 -16.76 0.30 11.62
N ILE A 97 -16.59 0.53 12.93
CA ILE A 97 -15.29 0.36 13.60
C ILE A 97 -14.84 -1.10 13.55
N SER A 98 -15.75 -2.05 13.76
CA SER A 98 -15.46 -3.48 13.68
C SER A 98 -15.03 -3.89 12.28
N GLU A 99 -15.70 -3.40 11.24
CA GLU A 99 -15.31 -3.66 9.85
C GLU A 99 -13.93 -3.06 9.52
N ILE A 100 -13.65 -1.83 9.96
CA ILE A 100 -12.31 -1.24 9.80
C ILE A 100 -11.26 -2.11 10.49
N ALA A 101 -11.52 -2.55 11.72
CA ALA A 101 -10.60 -3.40 12.49
C ALA A 101 -10.33 -4.75 11.79
N LEU A 102 -11.37 -5.37 11.20
CA LEU A 102 -11.23 -6.61 10.41
C LEU A 102 -10.34 -6.40 9.17
N GLU A 103 -10.52 -5.28 8.44
CA GLU A 103 -9.71 -4.97 7.28
C GLU A 103 -8.24 -4.72 7.65
N VAL A 104 -7.99 -4.03 8.76
CA VAL A 104 -6.65 -3.80 9.31
C VAL A 104 -6.01 -5.13 9.71
N ALA A 105 -6.70 -5.97 10.46
CA ALA A 105 -6.19 -7.27 10.90
C ALA A 105 -5.85 -8.20 9.71
N ALA A 106 -6.74 -8.28 8.71
CA ALA A 106 -6.52 -9.07 7.51
C ALA A 106 -5.32 -8.55 6.69
N SER A 107 -5.12 -7.23 6.65
CA SER A 107 -3.96 -6.62 6.01
C SER A 107 -2.66 -6.96 6.74
N GLY A 108 -2.65 -6.87 8.07
CA GLY A 108 -1.52 -7.26 8.91
C GLY A 108 -1.16 -8.74 8.76
N ALA A 109 -2.16 -9.62 8.73
CA ALA A 109 -1.96 -11.04 8.48
C ALA A 109 -1.32 -11.31 7.10
N SER A 110 -1.77 -10.60 6.05
CA SER A 110 -1.17 -10.73 4.72
C SER A 110 0.30 -10.29 4.67
N LEU A 111 0.66 -9.25 5.40
CA LEU A 111 2.04 -8.76 5.50
C LEU A 111 2.96 -9.70 6.29
N SER A 112 2.41 -10.56 7.15
CA SER A 112 3.23 -11.53 7.90
C SER A 112 3.95 -12.52 6.99
N THR A 113 3.44 -12.75 5.78
CA THR A 113 4.11 -13.60 4.77
C THR A 113 5.49 -13.06 4.36
N LEU A 114 5.73 -11.76 4.53
CA LEU A 114 7.01 -11.13 4.23
C LEU A 114 8.08 -11.38 5.31
N LYS A 115 7.67 -11.75 6.55
CA LYS A 115 8.59 -11.89 7.69
C LYS A 115 9.44 -13.16 7.64
N ASN A 116 8.98 -14.22 7.00
CA ASN A 116 9.52 -15.56 7.19
C ASN A 116 10.81 -15.86 6.40
N ASN A 117 11.21 -15.00 5.45
CA ASN A 117 12.46 -15.22 4.71
C ASN A 117 12.85 -13.96 3.93
N ASN A 118 14.12 -13.56 3.93
CA ASN A 118 14.60 -12.45 3.10
C ASN A 118 14.30 -12.65 1.60
N LYS A 119 14.23 -13.90 1.13
CA LYS A 119 13.84 -14.26 -0.23
C LYS A 119 12.37 -13.92 -0.54
N ASN A 120 11.48 -14.01 0.46
CA ASN A 120 10.06 -13.70 0.27
C ASN A 120 9.80 -12.22 -0.01
N PHE A 121 10.66 -11.33 0.47
CA PHE A 121 10.54 -9.90 0.25
C PHE A 121 10.65 -9.49 -1.23
N TYR A 122 11.28 -10.35 -2.03
CA TYR A 122 11.50 -10.12 -3.47
C TYR A 122 10.68 -11.05 -4.36
N ASN A 123 9.91 -11.96 -3.76
CA ASN A 123 9.10 -12.92 -4.51
C ASN A 123 7.80 -12.28 -4.99
N LEU A 124 7.45 -12.51 -6.25
CA LEU A 124 6.26 -11.94 -6.90
C LEU A 124 4.96 -12.32 -6.18
N LYS A 125 4.81 -13.58 -5.77
CA LYS A 125 3.63 -14.07 -5.04
C LYS A 125 3.50 -13.41 -3.67
N SER A 126 4.59 -13.39 -2.91
CA SER A 126 4.64 -12.78 -1.57
C SER A 126 4.40 -11.27 -1.62
N THR A 127 4.70 -10.62 -2.74
CA THR A 127 4.43 -9.20 -3.00
C THR A 127 2.97 -8.97 -3.43
N ALA A 128 2.44 -9.83 -4.30
CA ALA A 128 1.08 -9.68 -4.81
C ALA A 128 0.01 -9.79 -3.73
N ILE A 129 0.14 -10.76 -2.81
CA ILE A 129 -0.86 -11.01 -1.76
C ILE A 129 -1.06 -9.79 -0.85
N PRO A 130 -0.02 -9.21 -0.21
CA PRO A 130 -0.20 -8.00 0.60
C PRO A 130 -0.65 -6.80 -0.22
N LYS A 131 -0.16 -6.62 -1.44
CA LYS A 131 -0.56 -5.49 -2.30
C LYS A 131 -2.04 -5.53 -2.65
N ILE A 132 -2.58 -6.71 -3.00
CA ILE A 132 -4.01 -6.92 -3.25
C ILE A 132 -4.81 -6.64 -1.98
N ARG A 133 -4.39 -7.24 -0.85
CA ARG A 133 -5.15 -7.16 0.40
C ARG A 133 -5.22 -5.74 0.94
N THR A 134 -4.08 -5.04 0.99
CA THR A 134 -4.02 -3.64 1.44
C THR A 134 -4.75 -2.70 0.48
N GLY A 135 -4.75 -2.97 -0.83
CA GLY A 135 -5.50 -2.19 -1.81
C GLY A 135 -7.01 -2.27 -1.60
N ILE A 136 -7.55 -3.50 -1.42
CA ILE A 136 -8.97 -3.72 -1.12
C ILE A 136 -9.35 -3.09 0.21
N ALA A 137 -8.54 -3.32 1.26
CA ALA A 137 -8.77 -2.80 2.59
C ALA A 137 -8.79 -1.27 2.61
N SER A 138 -7.86 -0.62 1.89
CA SER A 138 -7.79 0.84 1.79
C SER A 138 -9.11 1.45 1.32
N GLY A 139 -9.74 0.88 0.29
CA GLY A 139 -11.02 1.37 -0.22
C GLY A 139 -12.12 1.34 0.84
N LYS A 140 -12.26 0.24 1.58
CA LYS A 140 -13.26 0.10 2.65
C LYS A 140 -12.95 1.01 3.85
N VAL A 141 -11.71 1.02 4.32
CA VAL A 141 -11.27 1.83 5.45
C VAL A 141 -11.51 3.31 5.19
N ILE A 142 -11.21 3.80 3.99
CA ILE A 142 -11.48 5.18 3.58
C ILE A 142 -12.98 5.47 3.68
N ALA A 143 -13.82 4.67 3.04
CA ALA A 143 -15.27 4.90 3.01
C ALA A 143 -15.87 4.91 4.41
N LEU A 144 -15.58 3.89 5.22
CA LEU A 144 -16.14 3.74 6.56
C LEU A 144 -15.62 4.81 7.53
N SER A 145 -14.35 5.18 7.46
CA SER A 145 -13.78 6.22 8.32
C SER A 145 -14.40 7.60 8.05
N HIS A 146 -14.67 7.93 6.79
CA HIS A 146 -15.38 9.16 6.44
C HIS A 146 -16.85 9.12 6.89
N GLN A 147 -17.53 7.97 6.85
CA GLN A 147 -18.87 7.84 7.40
C GLN A 147 -18.89 8.06 8.92
N VAL A 148 -17.91 7.52 9.63
CA VAL A 148 -17.77 7.70 11.10
C VAL A 148 -17.53 9.15 11.49
N HIS A 149 -16.70 9.89 10.74
CA HIS A 149 -16.35 11.28 11.07
C HIS A 149 -17.29 12.32 10.46
N GLY A 150 -18.06 11.95 9.42
CA GLY A 150 -18.89 12.88 8.67
C GLY A 150 -18.06 14.01 8.06
N ALA A 151 -18.59 15.24 8.08
CA ALA A 151 -17.93 16.41 7.48
C ALA A 151 -16.53 16.70 8.04
N MET A 152 -16.30 16.40 9.33
CA MET A 152 -14.99 16.61 9.96
C MET A 152 -13.88 15.82 9.29
N GLY A 153 -14.17 14.61 8.81
CA GLY A 153 -13.18 13.77 8.13
C GLY A 153 -12.63 14.34 6.83
N PHE A 154 -13.31 15.30 6.22
CA PHE A 154 -12.90 15.95 4.97
C PHE A 154 -12.13 17.25 5.18
N THR A 155 -12.09 17.80 6.38
CA THR A 155 -11.38 19.05 6.66
C THR A 155 -9.87 18.85 6.59
N LYS A 156 -9.15 19.91 6.17
CA LYS A 156 -7.67 19.86 6.09
C LYS A 156 -7.00 19.88 7.46
N GLU A 157 -7.69 20.41 8.46
CA GLU A 157 -7.19 20.53 9.82
C GLU A 157 -7.22 19.18 10.56
N TYR A 158 -8.03 18.23 10.08
CA TYR A 158 -8.16 16.93 10.71
C TYR A 158 -7.30 15.85 10.02
N GLU A 159 -6.47 15.17 10.79
CA GLU A 159 -5.46 14.22 10.29
C GLU A 159 -6.03 13.13 9.37
N LEU A 160 -7.31 12.74 9.52
CA LEU A 160 -7.93 11.70 8.71
C LEU A 160 -7.80 11.99 7.22
N SER A 161 -8.01 13.25 6.81
CA SER A 161 -7.96 13.65 5.40
C SER A 161 -6.59 13.39 4.77
N TYR A 162 -5.52 13.50 5.54
CA TYR A 162 -4.16 13.18 5.09
C TYR A 162 -3.99 11.69 4.84
N PHE A 163 -4.34 10.84 5.81
CA PHE A 163 -4.18 9.39 5.69
C PHE A 163 -5.08 8.78 4.59
N THR A 164 -6.31 9.26 4.44
CA THR A 164 -7.21 8.76 3.38
C THR A 164 -6.74 9.14 1.98
N LYS A 165 -6.17 10.34 1.81
CA LYS A 165 -5.51 10.75 0.56
C LYS A 165 -4.26 9.91 0.28
N ALA A 166 -3.46 9.64 1.31
CA ALA A 166 -2.29 8.78 1.21
C ALA A 166 -2.66 7.38 0.71
N LEU A 167 -3.65 6.75 1.32
CA LEU A 167 -4.13 5.44 0.91
C LEU A 167 -4.63 5.43 -0.54
N ASN A 168 -5.39 6.45 -0.96
CA ASN A 168 -5.86 6.59 -2.35
C ASN A 168 -4.70 6.72 -3.35
N SER A 169 -3.65 7.48 -2.99
CA SER A 169 -2.46 7.64 -3.83
C SER A 169 -1.68 6.32 -3.94
N TRP A 170 -1.33 5.73 -2.80
CA TRP A 170 -0.48 4.54 -2.73
C TRP A 170 -1.14 3.28 -3.27
N ARG A 171 -2.48 3.20 -3.21
CA ARG A 171 -3.26 2.10 -3.77
C ARG A 171 -2.98 1.87 -5.25
N ASN A 172 -2.82 2.94 -6.02
CA ASN A 172 -2.61 2.90 -7.46
C ASN A 172 -1.13 2.84 -7.87
N GLU A 173 -0.20 3.12 -6.96
CA GLU A 173 1.23 3.02 -7.25
C GLU A 173 1.64 1.58 -7.52
N PHE A 174 2.46 1.38 -8.55
CA PHE A 174 2.93 0.06 -9.01
C PHE A 174 1.81 -0.91 -9.43
N GLY A 175 0.66 -0.40 -9.83
CA GLY A 175 -0.53 -1.19 -10.18
C GLY A 175 -1.51 -1.34 -9.01
N ASN A 176 -2.80 -1.33 -9.34
CA ASN A 176 -3.89 -1.51 -8.38
C ASN A 176 -4.14 -3.00 -8.08
N GLU A 177 -5.11 -3.29 -7.22
CA GLU A 177 -5.48 -4.65 -6.84
C GLU A 177 -5.91 -5.52 -8.02
N ILE A 178 -6.62 -4.97 -9.01
CA ILE A 178 -7.07 -5.72 -10.21
C ILE A 178 -5.86 -6.18 -11.04
N TYR A 179 -4.89 -5.29 -11.23
CA TYR A 179 -3.65 -5.62 -11.92
C TYR A 179 -2.92 -6.79 -11.24
N TRP A 180 -2.78 -6.72 -9.91
CA TRP A 180 -2.09 -7.76 -9.15
C TRP A 180 -2.87 -9.05 -9.01
N GLN A 181 -4.21 -9.00 -8.96
CA GLN A 181 -5.08 -10.17 -9.02
C GLN A 181 -4.90 -10.92 -10.35
N ASN A 182 -4.81 -10.20 -11.47
CA ASN A 182 -4.56 -10.81 -12.77
C ASN A 182 -3.18 -11.49 -12.85
N ILE A 183 -2.14 -10.87 -12.27
CA ILE A 183 -0.80 -11.47 -12.21
C ILE A 183 -0.84 -12.74 -11.35
N LEU A 184 -1.41 -12.68 -10.16
CA LEU A 184 -1.47 -13.81 -9.24
C LEU A 184 -2.31 -14.95 -9.82
N GLY A 185 -3.44 -14.63 -10.48
CA GLY A 185 -4.29 -15.61 -11.16
C GLY A 185 -3.54 -16.33 -12.28
N LYS A 186 -2.81 -15.59 -13.12
CA LYS A 186 -1.99 -16.21 -14.18
C LYS A 186 -0.90 -17.11 -13.60
N LEU A 187 -0.24 -16.70 -12.51
CA LEU A 187 0.75 -17.54 -11.82
C LEU A 187 0.14 -18.85 -11.31
N PHE A 188 -1.06 -18.79 -10.75
CA PHE A 188 -1.77 -19.97 -10.26
C PHE A 188 -2.16 -20.91 -11.41
N LEU A 189 -2.77 -20.38 -12.47
CA LEU A 189 -3.23 -21.18 -13.62
C LEU A 189 -2.08 -21.87 -14.37
N ASN A 190 -0.90 -21.28 -14.38
CA ASN A 190 0.28 -21.85 -15.04
C ASN A 190 1.00 -22.93 -14.21
N GLN A 191 0.59 -23.14 -12.95
CA GLN A 191 1.14 -24.17 -12.07
C GLN A 191 0.09 -25.28 -11.95
N ASN A 192 0.43 -26.52 -12.39
CA ASN A 192 -0.40 -27.72 -12.19
C ASN A 192 -0.42 -28.14 -10.70
N LYS A 193 -0.79 -27.22 -9.82
CA LYS A 193 -0.88 -27.41 -8.37
C LYS A 193 -2.27 -27.12 -7.88
N ASN A 194 -2.70 -27.79 -6.80
CA ASN A 194 -3.93 -27.38 -6.15
C ASN A 194 -3.72 -26.04 -5.40
N PHE A 195 -4.83 -25.39 -5.05
CA PHE A 195 -4.81 -24.05 -4.44
C PHE A 195 -3.97 -24.00 -3.14
N TRP A 196 -4.07 -25.02 -2.30
CA TRP A 196 -3.34 -25.05 -1.02
C TRP A 196 -1.84 -25.27 -1.22
N GLU A 197 -1.45 -26.10 -2.17
CA GLU A 197 -0.04 -26.25 -2.55
C GLU A 197 0.54 -24.98 -3.13
N PHE A 198 -0.26 -24.26 -3.93
CA PHE A 198 0.15 -22.94 -4.44
C PHE A 198 0.34 -21.93 -3.32
N LEU A 199 -0.51 -21.89 -2.30
CA LEU A 199 -0.38 -20.94 -1.20
C LEU A 199 0.83 -21.22 -0.30
N ASN A 200 1.16 -22.48 -0.07
CA ASN A 200 2.17 -22.90 0.91
C ASN A 200 3.60 -23.02 0.35
N ASN A 201 3.77 -23.02 -0.96
CA ASN A 201 5.07 -23.04 -1.65
C ASN A 201 5.41 -21.66 -2.24
#